data_cbe6fbf376835854a3e321a7fd7ea366
#
_entry.id   cbe6fbf376835854a3e321a7fd7ea366
#
_cell.length_a   1.000
_cell.length_b   1.000
_cell.length_c   1.000
_cell.angle_alpha   90.00
_cell.angle_beta   90.00
_cell.angle_gamma   90.00
#
_symmetry.space_group_name_H-M   'P 1'
#
loop_
_entity.id
_entity.type
_entity.pdbx_description
1 polymer ?
#
loop_
_entity_poly.entity_id
_entity_poly.type
_entity_poly.pdbx_seq_one_letter_code
_entity_poly.pdbx_strand_id
1 'polypeptide(L)'
;MKYIKYFLQFSFVVIFFSIFKILGPKVSSYLGGKLFEIIGPIFRSKNIIKKNLQIAMNNISNQEINKTSKLMWNNYGRVFAEYMFIKDFRFNRLSSNIQVEGQDILENLKKNNKSAVFISGHFCNFELMAMH
;
A
#
# COMPACT_ATOMS: atom_id res chain seq x y z
N MET A 1 -5.25 -29.82 12.31
CA MET A 1 -4.60 -29.34 11.08
C MET A 1 -4.87 -27.85 10.79
N LYS A 2 -6.09 -27.31 10.93
CA LYS A 2 -6.44 -25.92 10.63
C LYS A 2 -5.65 -24.90 11.49
N TYR A 3 -5.56 -25.12 12.79
CA TYR A 3 -4.83 -24.25 13.73
C TYR A 3 -3.31 -24.22 13.48
N ILE A 4 -2.71 -25.34 13.13
CA ILE A 4 -1.27 -25.41 12.80
C ILE A 4 -0.98 -24.56 11.55
N LYS A 5 -1.82 -24.65 10.52
CA LYS A 5 -1.71 -23.82 9.31
C LYS A 5 -1.76 -22.33 9.65
N TYR A 6 -2.73 -21.91 10.46
CA TYR A 6 -2.85 -20.50 10.87
C TYR A 6 -1.67 -20.03 11.72
N PHE A 7 -1.20 -20.87 12.62
CA PHE A 7 -0.02 -20.58 13.42
C PHE A 7 1.23 -20.38 12.53
N LEU A 8 1.45 -21.26 11.56
CA LEU A 8 2.57 -21.12 10.61
C LEU A 8 2.45 -19.85 9.76
N GLN A 9 1.25 -19.54 9.27
CA GLN A 9 1.00 -18.31 8.51
C GLN A 9 1.26 -17.07 9.36
N PHE A 10 0.76 -17.04 10.58
CA PHE A 10 0.99 -15.95 11.52
C PHE A 10 2.48 -15.79 11.83
N SER A 11 3.18 -16.87 12.18
CA SER A 11 4.61 -16.85 12.46
C SER A 11 5.42 -16.32 11.28
N PHE A 12 5.08 -16.73 10.05
CA PHE A 12 5.70 -16.22 8.84
C PHE A 12 5.52 -14.70 8.69
N VAL A 13 4.30 -14.20 8.89
CA VAL A 13 4.02 -12.77 8.82
C VAL A 13 4.79 -11.99 9.88
N VAL A 14 4.84 -12.48 11.12
CA VAL A 14 5.57 -11.83 12.23
C VAL A 14 7.07 -11.76 11.93
N ILE A 15 7.66 -12.87 11.47
CA ILE A 15 9.09 -12.91 11.13
C ILE A 15 9.38 -11.93 9.98
N PHE A 16 8.58 -11.96 8.93
CA PHE A 16 8.72 -11.10 7.76
C PHE A 16 8.64 -9.61 8.16
N PHE A 17 7.69 -9.26 8.97
CA PHE A 17 7.53 -7.89 9.48
C PHE A 17 8.69 -7.49 10.41
N SER A 18 9.18 -8.38 11.26
CA SER A 18 10.34 -8.11 12.11
C SER A 18 11.59 -7.79 11.28
N ILE A 19 11.84 -8.57 10.23
CA ILE A 19 12.93 -8.31 9.28
C ILE A 19 12.78 -6.93 8.63
N PHE A 20 11.60 -6.60 8.14
CA PHE A 20 11.35 -5.29 7.54
C PHE A 20 11.55 -4.15 8.53
N LYS A 21 11.13 -4.30 9.77
CA LYS A 21 11.33 -3.28 10.82
C LYS A 21 12.81 -3.00 11.06
N ILE A 22 13.66 -4.03 11.02
CA ILE A 22 15.13 -3.89 11.17
C ILE A 22 15.75 -3.19 9.97
N LEU A 23 15.32 -3.53 8.74
CA LEU A 23 15.87 -2.98 7.51
C LEU A 23 15.52 -1.49 7.28
N GLY A 24 14.48 -1.02 7.95
CA GLY A 24 14.00 0.35 7.81
C GLY A 24 13.12 0.58 6.57
N PRO A 25 12.43 1.74 6.48
CA PRO A 25 11.33 1.96 5.54
C PRO A 25 11.76 1.91 4.07
N LYS A 26 12.88 2.52 3.72
CA LYS A 26 13.34 2.60 2.31
C LYS A 26 13.69 1.23 1.74
N VAL A 27 14.49 0.45 2.50
CA VAL A 27 14.93 -0.89 2.07
C VAL A 27 13.75 -1.85 2.04
N SER A 28 12.90 -1.83 3.07
CA SER A 28 11.71 -2.66 3.17
C SER A 28 10.73 -2.41 2.03
N SER A 29 10.45 -1.14 1.71
CA SER A 29 9.60 -0.76 0.59
C SER A 29 10.17 -1.29 -0.74
N TYR A 30 11.47 -1.11 -0.99
CA TYR A 30 12.11 -1.61 -2.20
C TYR A 30 12.03 -3.15 -2.31
N LEU A 31 12.43 -3.86 -1.25
CA LEU A 31 12.42 -5.33 -1.23
C LEU A 31 10.99 -5.88 -1.31
N GLY A 32 10.05 -5.28 -0.59
CA GLY A 32 8.63 -5.64 -0.68
C GLY A 32 8.10 -5.50 -2.10
N GLY A 33 8.41 -4.38 -2.75
CA GLY A 33 8.05 -4.16 -4.16
C GLY A 33 8.64 -5.23 -5.08
N LYS A 34 9.92 -5.56 -4.95
CA LYS A 34 10.58 -6.59 -5.76
C LYS A 34 10.03 -7.99 -5.49
N LEU A 35 9.78 -8.32 -4.24
CA LEU A 35 9.18 -9.59 -3.88
C LEU A 35 7.80 -9.76 -4.53
N PHE A 36 6.95 -8.75 -4.46
CA PHE A 36 5.61 -8.83 -5.03
C PHE A 36 5.59 -8.80 -6.57
N GLU A 37 6.58 -8.22 -7.23
CA GLU A 37 6.73 -8.39 -8.69
C GLU A 37 6.82 -9.87 -9.09
N ILE A 38 7.42 -10.70 -8.23
CA ILE A 38 7.64 -12.13 -8.46
C ILE A 38 6.44 -12.97 -8.00
N ILE A 39 6.01 -12.79 -6.74
CA ILE A 39 4.98 -13.63 -6.14
C ILE A 39 3.55 -13.15 -6.44
N GLY A 40 3.37 -11.86 -6.70
CA GLY A 40 2.06 -11.25 -6.94
C GLY A 40 1.22 -11.96 -8.02
N PRO A 41 1.80 -12.32 -9.18
CA PRO A 41 1.06 -13.06 -10.20
C PRO A 41 0.49 -14.42 -9.77
N ILE A 42 0.95 -14.98 -8.64
CA ILE A 42 0.40 -16.21 -8.06
C ILE A 42 -0.96 -15.95 -7.40
N PHE A 43 -1.15 -14.75 -6.82
CA PHE A 43 -2.38 -14.40 -6.10
C PHE A 43 -3.55 -14.02 -7.00
N ARG A 44 -3.27 -13.55 -8.22
CA ARG A 44 -4.32 -13.16 -9.16
C ARG A 44 -3.97 -13.50 -10.60
N SER A 45 -4.92 -14.06 -11.30
CA SER A 45 -4.78 -14.44 -12.72
C SER A 45 -4.39 -13.23 -13.58
N LYS A 46 -3.36 -13.42 -14.40
CA LYS A 46 -2.92 -12.42 -15.40
C LYS A 46 -4.05 -12.05 -16.37
N ASN A 47 -4.94 -12.99 -16.70
CA ASN A 47 -6.07 -12.74 -17.59
C ASN A 47 -7.07 -11.74 -17.00
N ILE A 48 -7.32 -11.80 -15.69
CA ILE A 48 -8.21 -10.85 -15.01
C ILE A 48 -7.60 -9.44 -15.05
N ILE A 49 -6.31 -9.32 -14.74
CA ILE A 49 -5.60 -8.03 -14.78
C ILE A 49 -5.63 -7.47 -16.22
N LYS A 50 -5.31 -8.29 -17.20
CA LYS A 50 -5.35 -7.90 -18.62
C LYS A 50 -6.74 -7.38 -19.01
N LYS A 51 -7.80 -8.14 -18.70
CA LYS A 51 -9.18 -7.76 -19.02
C LYS A 51 -9.56 -6.43 -18.36
N ASN A 52 -9.21 -6.22 -17.09
CA ASN A 52 -9.51 -4.98 -16.39
C ASN A 52 -8.76 -3.79 -17.01
N LEU A 53 -7.49 -3.95 -17.36
CA LEU A 53 -6.71 -2.91 -18.02
C LEU A 53 -7.27 -2.57 -19.40
N GLN A 54 -7.73 -3.56 -20.17
CA GLN A 54 -8.34 -3.34 -21.48
C GLN A 54 -9.71 -2.63 -21.40
N ILE A 55 -10.44 -2.83 -20.29
CA ILE A 55 -11.69 -2.09 -20.05
C ILE A 55 -11.39 -0.63 -19.66
N ALA A 56 -10.37 -0.41 -18.84
CA ALA A 56 -10.04 0.92 -18.34
C ALA A 56 -9.28 1.79 -19.37
N MET A 57 -8.53 1.16 -20.25
CA MET A 57 -7.62 1.84 -21.19
C MET A 57 -7.85 1.30 -22.61
N ASN A 58 -8.47 2.11 -23.45
CA ASN A 58 -8.69 1.75 -24.85
C ASN A 58 -7.35 1.54 -25.59
N ASN A 59 -7.27 0.48 -26.39
CA ASN A 59 -6.11 0.17 -27.26
C ASN A 59 -4.77 -0.05 -26.53
N ILE A 60 -4.80 -0.47 -25.26
CA ILE A 60 -3.57 -0.80 -24.52
C ILE A 60 -2.85 -2.01 -25.12
N SER A 61 -1.56 -1.87 -25.42
CA SER A 61 -0.73 -2.94 -25.97
C SER A 61 -0.42 -4.02 -24.91
N ASN A 62 -0.09 -5.24 -25.38
CA ASN A 62 0.34 -6.31 -24.45
C ASN A 62 1.62 -5.95 -23.67
N GLN A 63 2.50 -5.14 -24.24
CA GLN A 63 3.71 -4.68 -23.56
C GLN A 63 3.36 -3.74 -22.41
N GLU A 64 2.45 -2.80 -22.60
CA GLU A 64 1.96 -1.88 -21.58
C GLU A 64 1.20 -2.63 -20.49
N ILE A 65 0.36 -3.62 -20.84
CA ILE A 65 -0.31 -4.50 -19.87
C ILE A 65 0.69 -5.17 -18.95
N ASN A 66 1.75 -5.77 -19.51
CA ASN A 66 2.78 -6.45 -18.71
C ASN A 66 3.54 -5.46 -17.82
N LYS A 67 3.90 -4.29 -18.34
CA LYS A 67 4.58 -3.23 -17.60
C LYS A 67 3.69 -2.73 -16.44
N THR A 68 2.44 -2.40 -16.74
CA THR A 68 1.48 -1.90 -15.73
C THR A 68 1.20 -2.95 -14.66
N SER A 69 1.01 -4.21 -15.05
CA SER A 69 0.82 -5.31 -14.10
C SER A 69 2.02 -5.47 -13.16
N LYS A 70 3.23 -5.35 -13.68
CA LYS A 70 4.45 -5.43 -12.88
C LYS A 70 4.56 -4.26 -11.89
N LEU A 71 4.28 -3.04 -12.36
CA LEU A 71 4.26 -1.83 -11.52
C LEU A 71 3.17 -1.90 -10.45
N MET A 72 2.00 -2.43 -10.78
CA MET A 72 0.91 -2.68 -9.84
C MET A 72 1.36 -3.59 -8.69
N TRP A 73 1.97 -4.73 -9.01
CA TRP A 73 2.47 -5.64 -7.98
C TRP A 73 3.61 -5.04 -7.16
N ASN A 74 4.52 -4.29 -7.81
CA ASN A 74 5.55 -3.54 -7.10
C ASN A 74 4.94 -2.58 -6.08
N ASN A 75 3.93 -1.82 -6.48
CA ASN A 75 3.25 -0.87 -5.60
C ASN A 75 2.57 -1.59 -4.41
N TYR A 76 1.86 -2.69 -4.65
CA TYR A 76 1.27 -3.49 -3.56
C TYR A 76 2.32 -3.98 -2.56
N GLY A 77 3.46 -4.46 -3.04
CA GLY A 77 4.54 -4.91 -2.18
C GLY A 77 5.17 -3.80 -1.35
N ARG A 78 5.31 -2.60 -1.93
CA ARG A 78 5.78 -1.41 -1.23
C ARG A 78 4.83 -1.01 -0.12
N VAL A 79 3.56 -0.83 -0.44
CA VAL A 79 2.50 -0.49 0.53
C VAL A 79 2.47 -1.51 1.67
N PHE A 80 2.50 -2.80 1.35
CA PHE A 80 2.52 -3.87 2.35
C PHE A 80 3.72 -3.77 3.31
N ALA A 81 4.91 -3.50 2.79
CA ALA A 81 6.10 -3.30 3.62
C ALA A 81 6.05 -2.01 4.45
N GLU A 82 5.43 -0.96 3.93
CA GLU A 82 5.31 0.34 4.57
C GLU A 82 4.31 0.35 5.74
N TYR A 83 3.36 -0.60 5.80
CA TYR A 83 2.44 -0.75 6.93
C TYR A 83 3.16 -0.85 8.29
N MET A 84 4.37 -1.40 8.32
CA MET A 84 5.17 -1.49 9.54
C MET A 84 5.60 -0.14 10.09
N PHE A 85 5.59 0.89 9.25
CA PHE A 85 6.12 2.22 9.54
C PHE A 85 5.03 3.29 9.63
N ILE A 86 3.75 2.92 9.60
CA ILE A 86 2.62 3.85 9.62
C ILE A 86 2.73 4.84 10.79
N LYS A 87 3.05 4.38 12.00
CA LYS A 87 3.27 5.27 13.16
C LYS A 87 4.43 6.25 12.94
N ASP A 88 5.49 5.80 12.27
CA ASP A 88 6.65 6.64 12.00
C ASP A 88 6.32 7.75 10.99
N PHE A 89 5.42 7.48 10.03
CA PHE A 89 4.91 8.49 9.11
C PHE A 89 4.01 9.52 9.81
N ARG A 90 3.19 9.09 10.76
CA ARG A 90 2.26 10.01 11.43
C ARG A 90 2.91 10.87 12.51
N PHE A 91 3.76 10.29 13.37
CA PHE A 91 4.17 10.92 14.62
C PHE A 91 5.69 11.07 14.79
N ASN A 92 6.50 10.41 13.95
CA ASN A 92 7.93 10.26 14.19
C ASN A 92 8.78 10.76 13.01
N ARG A 93 9.94 10.15 12.89
CA ARG A 93 11.01 10.50 11.92
C ARG A 93 10.59 10.58 10.46
N LEU A 94 9.48 9.98 10.05
CA LEU A 94 8.98 9.98 8.68
C LEU A 94 7.85 11.00 8.45
N SER A 95 7.39 11.69 9.48
CA SER A 95 6.32 12.70 9.36
C SER A 95 6.68 13.83 8.39
N SER A 96 7.96 14.19 8.30
CA SER A 96 8.44 15.19 7.33
C SER A 96 8.31 14.78 5.86
N ASN A 97 8.04 13.50 5.57
CA ASN A 97 7.78 13.00 4.22
C ASN A 97 6.29 13.16 3.81
N ILE A 98 5.45 13.66 4.71
CA ILE A 98 4.03 13.89 4.46
C ILE A 98 3.78 15.39 4.50
N GLN A 99 3.15 15.90 3.47
CA GLN A 99 2.65 17.26 3.40
C GLN A 99 1.13 17.20 3.38
N VAL A 100 0.50 17.94 4.30
CA VAL A 100 -0.96 18.07 4.38
C VAL A 100 -1.35 19.45 3.88
N GLU A 101 -2.09 19.49 2.78
CA GLU A 101 -2.67 20.71 2.25
C GLU A 101 -4.11 20.85 2.76
N GLY A 102 -4.50 22.07 3.15
CA GLY A 102 -5.85 22.33 3.68
C GLY A 102 -6.05 21.92 5.14
N GLN A 103 -4.97 21.82 5.93
CA GLN A 103 -5.05 21.52 7.36
C GLN A 103 -5.90 22.58 8.12
N ASP A 104 -5.82 23.84 7.72
CA ASP A 104 -6.63 24.94 8.23
C ASP A 104 -8.13 24.69 8.08
N ILE A 105 -8.56 24.06 7.00
CA ILE A 105 -9.95 23.67 6.76
C ILE A 105 -10.40 22.66 7.81
N LEU A 106 -9.58 21.64 8.07
CA LEU A 106 -9.87 20.61 9.08
C LEU A 106 -9.94 21.22 10.49
N GLU A 107 -8.98 22.07 10.83
CA GLU A 107 -8.95 22.78 12.11
C GLU A 107 -10.19 23.68 12.30
N ASN A 108 -10.61 24.37 11.26
CA ASN A 108 -11.82 25.21 11.28
C ASN A 108 -13.09 24.37 11.48
N LEU A 109 -13.20 23.23 10.78
CA LEU A 109 -14.32 22.29 10.99
C LEU A 109 -14.38 21.79 12.43
N LYS A 110 -13.23 21.39 12.98
CA LYS A 110 -13.10 20.93 14.35
C LYS A 110 -13.45 22.03 15.36
N LYS A 111 -12.90 23.24 15.17
CA LYS A 111 -13.15 24.39 16.05
C LYS A 111 -14.62 24.80 16.08
N ASN A 112 -15.31 24.72 14.95
CA ASN A 112 -16.71 25.08 14.83
C ASN A 112 -17.67 23.90 15.03
N ASN A 113 -17.16 22.74 15.44
CA ASN A 113 -17.94 21.53 15.68
C ASN A 113 -18.81 21.11 14.50
N LYS A 114 -18.33 21.33 13.27
CA LYS A 114 -19.04 21.02 12.01
C LYS A 114 -18.77 19.60 11.59
N SER A 115 -19.81 18.91 11.14
CA SER A 115 -19.68 17.60 10.51
C SER A 115 -19.08 17.73 9.11
N ALA A 116 -18.28 16.73 8.71
CA ALA A 116 -17.70 16.64 7.38
C ALA A 116 -17.80 15.21 6.84
N VAL A 117 -17.90 15.10 5.53
CA VAL A 117 -17.80 13.83 4.79
C VAL A 117 -16.53 13.87 3.97
N PHE A 118 -15.66 12.89 4.21
CA PHE A 118 -14.42 12.75 3.45
C PHE A 118 -14.63 11.78 2.29
N ILE A 119 -14.33 12.23 1.08
CA ILE A 119 -14.37 11.40 -0.13
C ILE A 119 -12.93 11.18 -0.58
N SER A 120 -12.53 9.94 -0.73
CA SER A 120 -11.18 9.56 -1.12
C SER A 120 -11.16 8.45 -2.16
N GLY A 121 -10.12 8.45 -3.00
CA GLY A 121 -9.79 7.33 -3.85
C GLY A 121 -8.80 6.37 -3.17
N HIS A 122 -8.94 5.08 -3.46
CA HIS A 122 -8.04 4.05 -2.96
C HIS A 122 -6.75 4.00 -3.80
N PHE A 123 -5.93 5.06 -3.71
CA PHE A 123 -4.67 5.19 -4.43
C PHE A 123 -3.48 4.95 -3.51
N CYS A 124 -2.50 4.19 -3.99
CA CYS A 124 -1.25 3.95 -3.26
C CYS A 124 -1.46 3.61 -1.78
N ASN A 125 -0.81 4.33 -0.89
CA ASN A 125 -0.91 4.15 0.57
C ASN A 125 -1.98 5.08 1.14
N PHE A 126 -3.25 4.88 0.77
CA PHE A 126 -4.38 5.75 1.15
C PHE A 126 -4.64 5.78 2.67
N GLU A 127 -4.18 4.77 3.41
CA GLU A 127 -4.28 4.73 4.86
C GLU A 127 -3.53 5.89 5.53
N LEU A 128 -2.45 6.36 4.95
CA LEU A 128 -1.72 7.53 5.47
C LEU A 128 -2.58 8.79 5.45
N MET A 129 -3.45 8.92 4.45
CA MET A 129 -4.38 10.05 4.36
C MET A 129 -5.47 9.96 5.45
N ALA A 130 -6.02 8.78 5.71
CA ALA A 130 -7.06 8.58 6.71
C ALA A 130 -6.56 8.76 8.16
N MET A 131 -5.24 8.84 8.35
CA MET A 131 -4.61 8.97 9.67
C MET A 131 -4.34 10.40 10.10
N HIS A 132 -4.47 11.38 9.22
CA HIS A 132 -4.32 12.80 9.49
C HIS A 132 -5.66 13.45 9.73
#